data_36309ae44562f6dc48ce06111ea4a109
#
_entry.id   36309ae44562f6dc48ce06111ea4a109
#
_cell.length_a   1.000
_cell.length_b   1.000
_cell.length_c   1.000
_cell.angle_alpha   90.00
_cell.angle_beta   90.00
_cell.angle_gamma   90.00
#
_symmetry.space_group_name_H-M   'P 1'
#
loop_
_entity.id
_entity.type
_entity.pdbx_description
1 polymer ?
#
loop_
_entity_poly.entity_id
_entity_poly.type
_entity_poly.pdbx_seq_one_letter_code
_entity_poly.pdbx_strand_id
1 'polypeptide(L)'
;MSISAKELAQKLNISAATVSMVLNRKPGISEKTRNLVLDAAREYGYDFSKKWDTAEEKGSILYVIYKKHGTVVADTPFFTQLTEGIEQACKGKGFELQITYFYENKDIGAQIQELSEKNCQGILLLGTEMDVEYFQPFTRLKVPMVVLDTYFEELDCDSV
;
A
#
# COMPACT_ATOMS: atom_id res chain seq x y z
N MET A 1 -6.78 -0.48 31.85
CA MET A 1 -5.46 -1.05 31.49
C MET A 1 -5.67 -2.03 30.37
N SER A 2 -4.96 -1.92 29.28
CA SER A 2 -5.05 -2.87 28.15
C SER A 2 -4.19 -4.10 28.45
N ILE A 3 -4.70 -5.30 28.14
CA ILE A 3 -3.95 -6.55 28.31
C ILE A 3 -2.87 -6.69 27.23
N SER A 4 -1.71 -7.25 27.59
CA SER A 4 -0.66 -7.58 26.62
C SER A 4 -0.91 -8.93 25.94
N ALA A 5 -0.28 -9.16 24.76
CA ALA A 5 -0.36 -10.45 24.06
C ALA A 5 0.18 -11.62 24.92
N LYS A 6 1.15 -11.36 25.80
CA LYS A 6 1.73 -12.35 26.71
C LYS A 6 0.75 -12.74 27.81
N GLU A 7 0.08 -11.76 28.41
CA GLU A 7 -0.95 -11.98 29.44
C GLU A 7 -2.18 -12.67 28.83
N LEU A 8 -2.56 -12.31 27.60
CA LEU A 8 -3.64 -12.97 26.87
C LEU A 8 -3.33 -14.46 26.62
N ALA A 9 -2.08 -14.77 26.24
CA ALA A 9 -1.62 -16.14 26.08
C ALA A 9 -1.71 -16.96 27.37
N GLN A 10 -1.33 -16.36 28.50
CA GLN A 10 -1.44 -16.98 29.81
C GLN A 10 -2.90 -17.24 30.20
N LYS A 11 -3.80 -16.25 30.00
CA LYS A 11 -5.22 -16.40 30.30
C LYS A 11 -5.90 -17.49 29.48
N LEU A 12 -5.51 -17.64 28.22
CA LEU A 12 -6.08 -18.64 27.31
C LEU A 12 -5.36 -20.01 27.39
N ASN A 13 -4.30 -20.11 28.18
CA ASN A 13 -3.45 -21.30 28.29
C ASN A 13 -2.95 -21.82 26.93
N ILE A 14 -2.53 -20.89 26.07
CA ILE A 14 -1.95 -21.17 24.77
C ILE A 14 -0.59 -20.47 24.63
N SER A 15 0.21 -20.87 23.63
CA SER A 15 1.52 -20.27 23.42
C SER A 15 1.43 -18.80 23.01
N ALA A 16 2.37 -17.98 23.49
CA ALA A 16 2.49 -16.58 23.07
C ALA A 16 2.72 -16.47 21.54
N ALA A 17 3.38 -17.47 20.94
CA ALA A 17 3.55 -17.55 19.49
C ALA A 17 2.20 -17.71 18.77
N THR A 18 1.29 -18.59 19.27
CA THR A 18 -0.05 -18.77 18.73
C THR A 18 -0.87 -17.48 18.80
N VAL A 19 -0.86 -16.79 19.96
CA VAL A 19 -1.54 -15.48 20.12
C VAL A 19 -0.95 -14.47 19.14
N SER A 20 0.37 -14.39 19.03
CA SER A 20 1.03 -13.50 18.09
C SER A 20 0.65 -13.79 16.63
N MET A 21 0.58 -15.06 16.23
CA MET A 21 0.16 -15.45 14.88
C MET A 21 -1.28 -15.04 14.58
N VAL A 22 -2.19 -15.22 15.55
CA VAL A 22 -3.60 -14.83 15.40
C VAL A 22 -3.72 -13.30 15.29
N LEU A 23 -3.11 -12.57 16.22
CA LEU A 23 -3.15 -11.11 16.24
C LEU A 23 -2.50 -10.49 15.00
N ASN A 24 -1.52 -11.15 14.38
CA ASN A 24 -0.86 -10.72 13.14
C ASN A 24 -1.48 -11.36 11.87
N ARG A 25 -2.65 -11.99 11.97
CA ARG A 25 -3.36 -12.64 10.86
C ARG A 25 -2.52 -13.64 10.05
N LYS A 26 -1.49 -14.23 10.66
CA LYS A 26 -0.66 -15.22 9.97
C LYS A 26 -1.45 -16.50 9.68
N PRO A 27 -1.18 -17.18 8.56
CA PRO A 27 -1.78 -18.48 8.24
C PRO A 27 -1.27 -19.60 9.20
N GLY A 28 -1.94 -20.76 9.18
CA GLY A 28 -1.52 -21.93 9.96
C GLY A 28 -2.19 -22.08 11.32
N ILE A 29 -3.18 -21.25 11.65
CA ILE A 29 -3.99 -21.35 12.86
C ILE A 29 -5.43 -21.70 12.50
N SER A 30 -6.02 -22.68 13.22
CA SER A 30 -7.42 -23.06 13.00
C SER A 30 -8.38 -21.90 13.28
N GLU A 31 -9.50 -21.85 12.55
CA GLU A 31 -10.53 -20.82 12.76
C GLU A 31 -11.04 -20.81 14.21
N LYS A 32 -11.22 -21.97 14.82
CA LYS A 32 -11.64 -22.09 16.21
C LYS A 32 -10.66 -21.38 17.16
N THR A 33 -9.36 -21.60 16.98
CA THR A 33 -8.33 -20.96 17.81
C THR A 33 -8.24 -19.47 17.51
N ARG A 34 -8.41 -19.08 16.25
CA ARG A 34 -8.43 -17.67 15.84
C ARG A 34 -9.56 -16.92 16.51
N ASN A 35 -10.77 -17.43 16.43
CA ASN A 35 -11.95 -16.81 17.05
C ASN A 35 -11.80 -16.72 18.57
N LEU A 36 -11.36 -17.79 19.22
CA LEU A 36 -11.09 -17.82 20.67
C LEU A 36 -10.15 -16.68 21.10
N VAL A 37 -9.05 -16.50 20.38
CA VAL A 37 -8.06 -15.45 20.73
C VAL A 37 -8.61 -14.06 20.45
N LEU A 38 -9.32 -13.85 19.35
CA LEU A 38 -9.87 -12.55 18.99
C LEU A 38 -10.99 -12.12 19.93
N ASP A 39 -11.85 -13.04 20.34
CA ASP A 39 -12.94 -12.77 21.29
C ASP A 39 -12.39 -12.43 22.68
N ALA A 40 -11.43 -13.21 23.16
CA ALA A 40 -10.75 -12.91 24.43
C ALA A 40 -9.96 -11.59 24.35
N ALA A 41 -9.33 -11.27 23.22
CA ALA A 41 -8.63 -10.00 23.03
C ALA A 41 -9.60 -8.80 23.13
N ARG A 42 -10.81 -8.93 22.60
CA ARG A 42 -11.86 -7.90 22.73
C ARG A 42 -12.38 -7.81 24.16
N GLU A 43 -12.67 -8.96 24.79
CA GLU A 43 -13.21 -9.04 26.15
C GLU A 43 -12.25 -8.45 27.19
N TYR A 44 -10.96 -8.74 27.08
CA TYR A 44 -9.94 -8.24 28.00
C TYR A 44 -9.36 -6.88 27.61
N GLY A 45 -9.93 -6.20 26.62
CA GLY A 45 -9.53 -4.86 26.22
C GLY A 45 -8.12 -4.80 25.64
N TYR A 46 -7.74 -5.80 24.83
CA TYR A 46 -6.49 -5.74 24.09
C TYR A 46 -6.51 -4.55 23.13
N ASP A 47 -5.52 -3.71 23.26
CA ASP A 47 -5.40 -2.53 22.40
C ASP A 47 -4.86 -2.92 21.03
N PHE A 48 -5.76 -3.09 20.08
CA PHE A 48 -5.41 -3.41 18.70
C PHE A 48 -4.71 -2.24 17.99
N SER A 49 -4.92 -0.99 18.44
CA SER A 49 -4.33 0.19 17.80
C SER A 49 -2.81 0.21 17.96
N LYS A 50 -2.31 -0.11 19.15
CA LYS A 50 -0.87 -0.17 19.43
C LYS A 50 -0.08 -1.16 18.56
N LYS A 51 -0.74 -2.11 17.93
CA LYS A 51 -0.09 -3.13 17.11
C LYS A 51 -0.14 -2.83 15.62
N TRP A 52 -1.02 -1.93 15.22
CA TRP A 52 -1.09 -1.42 13.86
C TRP A 52 -0.14 -0.22 13.67
N ASP A 53 0.19 0.50 14.77
CA ASP A 53 1.17 1.59 14.80
C ASP A 53 2.65 1.11 14.88
N THR A 54 2.90 -0.20 15.11
CA THR A 54 4.25 -0.79 15.16
C THR A 54 4.58 -1.69 13.96
N ALA A 55 3.87 -1.61 12.84
CA ALA A 55 4.55 -1.78 11.57
C ALA A 55 5.57 -0.63 11.53
N GLU A 56 6.87 -0.93 11.62
CA GLU A 56 7.91 0.02 11.23
C GLU A 56 7.38 0.71 9.99
N GLU A 57 7.15 2.02 10.07
CA GLU A 57 6.74 2.80 8.92
C GLU A 57 7.85 2.62 7.88
N LYS A 58 7.59 1.75 6.91
CA LYS A 58 8.55 1.44 5.85
C LYS A 58 8.72 2.59 4.87
N GLY A 59 8.07 3.70 5.16
CA GLY A 59 7.99 4.86 4.29
C GLY A 59 6.71 4.86 3.45
N SER A 60 6.71 5.60 2.37
CA SER A 60 5.53 5.75 1.50
C SER A 60 5.75 5.17 0.10
N ILE A 61 4.66 4.74 -0.50
CA ILE A 61 4.56 4.43 -1.93
C ILE A 61 3.80 5.59 -2.58
N LEU A 62 4.34 6.13 -3.65
CA LEU A 62 3.71 7.19 -4.41
C LEU A 62 2.92 6.61 -5.58
N TYR A 63 1.61 6.78 -5.57
CA TYR A 63 0.73 6.41 -6.67
C TYR A 63 0.51 7.64 -7.54
N VAL A 64 1.11 7.63 -8.71
CA VAL A 64 1.03 8.71 -9.71
C VAL A 64 -0.01 8.34 -10.75
N ILE A 65 -1.03 9.16 -10.90
CA ILE A 65 -2.09 8.97 -11.91
C ILE A 65 -1.81 9.93 -13.06
N TYR A 66 -1.39 9.39 -14.20
CA TYR A 66 -1.18 10.18 -15.41
C TYR A 66 -2.51 10.57 -16.04
N LYS A 67 -2.65 11.83 -16.42
CA LYS A 67 -3.85 12.40 -17.03
C LYS A 67 -3.51 13.15 -18.32
N LYS A 68 -3.99 12.61 -19.44
CA LYS A 68 -3.98 13.25 -20.75
C LYS A 68 -5.25 14.05 -20.96
N HIS A 69 -6.39 13.41 -20.83
CA HIS A 69 -7.72 14.00 -21.04
C HIS A 69 -8.56 14.09 -19.76
N GLY A 70 -8.19 13.37 -18.73
CA GLY A 70 -8.78 13.45 -17.39
C GLY A 70 -10.15 12.80 -17.19
N THR A 71 -10.76 12.27 -18.23
CA THR A 71 -12.11 11.69 -18.19
C THR A 71 -12.12 10.17 -17.98
N VAL A 72 -11.19 9.44 -18.57
CA VAL A 72 -11.20 7.96 -18.54
C VAL A 72 -10.92 7.41 -17.14
N VAL A 73 -10.02 8.05 -16.40
CA VAL A 73 -9.62 7.60 -15.05
C VAL A 73 -10.64 8.00 -13.97
N ALA A 74 -11.50 9.02 -14.24
CA ALA A 74 -12.39 9.56 -13.21
C ALA A 74 -13.73 8.81 -13.07
N ASP A 75 -14.21 8.15 -14.13
CA ASP A 75 -15.62 7.75 -14.22
C ASP A 75 -15.86 6.24 -14.22
N THR A 76 -14.83 5.41 -14.03
CA THR A 76 -15.01 3.96 -14.04
C THR A 76 -14.78 3.32 -12.66
N PRO A 77 -15.64 2.37 -12.24
CA PRO A 77 -15.46 1.61 -11.00
C PRO A 77 -14.12 0.89 -10.90
N PHE A 78 -13.49 0.56 -12.04
CA PHE A 78 -12.21 -0.11 -12.12
C PHE A 78 -11.11 0.65 -11.37
N PHE A 79 -10.96 1.96 -11.64
CA PHE A 79 -9.89 2.75 -11.02
C PHE A 79 -10.12 2.98 -9.53
N THR A 80 -11.37 3.05 -9.09
CA THR A 80 -11.71 3.08 -7.67
C THR A 80 -11.28 1.79 -6.99
N GLN A 81 -11.63 0.63 -7.55
CA GLN A 81 -11.27 -0.68 -7.02
C GLN A 81 -9.74 -0.90 -7.06
N LEU A 82 -9.06 -0.46 -8.12
CA LEU A 82 -7.60 -0.51 -8.22
C LEU A 82 -6.95 0.30 -7.08
N THR A 83 -7.40 1.53 -6.87
CA THR A 83 -6.88 2.40 -5.80
C THR A 83 -7.12 1.80 -4.42
N GLU A 84 -8.31 1.27 -4.15
CA GLU A 84 -8.63 0.58 -2.89
C GLU A 84 -7.74 -0.66 -2.68
N GLY A 85 -7.49 -1.43 -3.75
CA GLY A 85 -6.59 -2.59 -3.71
C GLY A 85 -5.15 -2.20 -3.39
N ILE A 86 -4.64 -1.13 -4.00
CA ILE A 86 -3.31 -0.57 -3.74
C ILE A 86 -3.21 -0.09 -2.28
N GLU A 87 -4.21 0.65 -1.80
CA GLU A 87 -4.24 1.15 -0.42
C GLU A 87 -4.19 0.00 0.59
N GLN A 88 -5.02 -1.03 0.38
CA GLN A 88 -5.04 -2.21 1.25
C GLN A 88 -3.70 -2.95 1.23
N ALA A 89 -3.07 -3.08 0.05
CA ALA A 89 -1.78 -3.73 -0.09
C ALA A 89 -0.66 -2.95 0.61
N CYS A 90 -0.60 -1.63 0.43
CA CYS A 90 0.36 -0.75 1.10
C CYS A 90 0.21 -0.84 2.61
N LYS A 91 -1.01 -0.68 3.13
CA LYS A 91 -1.32 -0.78 4.55
C LYS A 91 -0.96 -2.16 5.12
N GLY A 92 -1.26 -3.23 4.39
CA GLY A 92 -0.92 -4.61 4.79
C GLY A 92 0.60 -4.86 4.86
N LYS A 93 1.40 -4.07 4.17
CA LYS A 93 2.87 -4.14 4.14
C LYS A 93 3.56 -3.09 5.03
N GLY A 94 2.81 -2.18 5.65
CA GLY A 94 3.34 -1.12 6.50
C GLY A 94 3.84 0.10 5.72
N PHE A 95 3.35 0.31 4.50
CA PHE A 95 3.59 1.53 3.73
C PHE A 95 2.42 2.49 3.81
N GLU A 96 2.71 3.78 3.80
CA GLU A 96 1.74 4.84 3.55
C GLU A 96 1.52 4.97 2.04
N LEU A 97 0.27 5.15 1.59
CA LEU A 97 -0.03 5.46 0.18
C LEU A 97 -0.19 6.97 0.02
N GLN A 98 0.62 7.56 -0.85
CA GLN A 98 0.48 8.94 -1.30
C GLN A 98 -0.03 8.95 -2.73
N ILE A 99 -1.09 9.69 -3.01
CA ILE A 99 -1.68 9.78 -4.36
C ILE A 99 -1.40 11.17 -4.92
N THR A 100 -0.95 11.23 -6.16
CA THR A 100 -0.75 12.49 -6.88
C THR A 100 -1.12 12.33 -8.35
N TYR A 101 -1.41 13.46 -9.00
CA TYR A 101 -1.76 13.50 -10.42
C TYR A 101 -0.64 14.13 -11.21
N PHE A 102 -0.37 13.56 -12.39
CA PHE A 102 0.54 14.11 -13.38
C PHE A 102 -0.26 14.47 -14.63
N TYR A 103 -0.15 15.71 -15.08
CA TYR A 103 -0.95 16.23 -16.18
C TYR A 103 -0.08 16.49 -17.41
N GLU A 104 -0.44 15.89 -18.56
CA GLU A 104 0.28 16.07 -19.82
C GLU A 104 0.35 17.53 -20.28
N ASN A 105 -0.72 18.29 -20.05
CA ASN A 105 -0.85 19.69 -20.47
C ASN A 105 -0.20 20.70 -19.53
N LYS A 106 0.50 20.25 -18.47
CA LYS A 106 1.26 21.11 -17.56
C LYS A 106 2.75 21.00 -17.82
N ASP A 107 3.54 21.88 -17.20
CA ASP A 107 5.00 21.82 -17.26
C ASP A 107 5.51 20.48 -16.73
N ILE A 108 6.02 19.65 -17.63
CA ILE A 108 6.50 18.30 -17.33
C ILE A 108 7.73 18.38 -16.43
N GLY A 109 8.64 19.32 -16.69
CA GLY A 109 9.87 19.48 -15.90
C GLY A 109 9.57 19.81 -14.44
N ALA A 110 8.67 20.77 -14.20
CA ALA A 110 8.24 21.15 -12.86
C ALA A 110 7.56 19.99 -12.12
N GLN A 111 6.71 19.22 -12.79
CA GLN A 111 6.03 18.06 -12.19
C GLN A 111 7.02 16.93 -11.85
N ILE A 112 7.99 16.64 -12.71
CA ILE A 112 9.05 15.64 -12.42
C ILE A 112 9.92 16.09 -11.26
N GLN A 113 10.24 17.39 -11.17
CA GLN A 113 10.97 17.92 -10.02
C GLN A 113 10.16 17.73 -8.73
N GLU A 114 8.88 18.07 -8.72
CA GLU A 114 8.00 17.86 -7.56
C GLU A 114 7.97 16.37 -7.14
N LEU A 115 7.87 15.44 -8.10
CA LEU A 115 7.90 14.01 -7.80
C LEU A 115 9.26 13.60 -7.21
N SER A 116 10.38 14.15 -7.70
CA SER A 116 11.72 13.83 -7.22
C SER A 116 12.00 14.29 -5.78
N GLU A 117 11.28 15.33 -5.33
CA GLU A 117 11.37 15.88 -3.97
C GLU A 117 10.53 15.08 -2.95
N LYS A 118 9.61 14.24 -3.42
CA LYS A 118 8.80 13.38 -2.54
C LYS A 118 9.64 12.24 -1.97
N ASN A 119 9.62 12.12 -0.65
CA ASN A 119 10.31 11.00 0.03
C ASN A 119 9.43 9.74 -0.05
N CYS A 120 9.67 8.90 -1.06
CA CYS A 120 8.96 7.63 -1.24
C CYS A 120 9.93 6.47 -1.52
N GLN A 121 9.49 5.25 -1.22
CA GLN A 121 10.26 4.02 -1.42
C GLN A 121 10.05 3.42 -2.82
N GLY A 122 9.02 3.85 -3.52
CA GLY A 122 8.71 3.42 -4.88
C GLY A 122 7.54 4.19 -5.46
N ILE A 123 7.38 4.08 -6.77
CA ILE A 123 6.32 4.73 -7.55
C ILE A 123 5.48 3.66 -8.24
N LEU A 124 4.17 3.78 -8.13
CA LEU A 124 3.20 3.11 -8.99
C LEU A 124 2.67 4.16 -9.97
N LEU A 125 2.95 4.00 -11.25
CA LEU A 125 2.56 4.96 -12.28
C LEU A 125 1.40 4.38 -13.09
N LEU A 126 0.20 4.93 -12.92
CA LEU A 126 -0.95 4.57 -13.75
C LEU A 126 -0.81 5.27 -15.11
N GLY A 127 -0.53 4.48 -16.14
CA GLY A 127 -0.21 4.95 -17.48
C GLY A 127 -1.29 4.71 -18.53
N THR A 128 -2.54 4.43 -18.14
CA THR A 128 -3.67 4.10 -19.06
C THR A 128 -3.78 5.07 -20.24
N GLU A 129 -3.57 6.36 -20.00
CA GLU A 129 -3.66 7.41 -21.05
C GLU A 129 -2.26 7.84 -21.57
N MET A 130 -1.17 7.18 -21.15
CA MET A 130 0.19 7.63 -21.44
C MET A 130 0.73 7.05 -22.75
N ASP A 131 1.17 7.92 -23.64
CA ASP A 131 1.97 7.51 -24.79
C ASP A 131 3.46 7.35 -24.39
N VAL A 132 4.17 6.45 -25.06
CA VAL A 132 5.57 6.06 -24.73
C VAL A 132 6.51 7.26 -24.64
N GLU A 133 6.32 8.28 -25.48
CA GLU A 133 7.16 9.50 -25.51
C GLU A 133 7.09 10.30 -24.20
N TYR A 134 5.96 10.23 -23.48
CA TYR A 134 5.78 10.93 -22.21
C TYR A 134 6.34 10.17 -21.01
N PHE A 135 6.79 8.93 -21.19
CA PHE A 135 7.45 8.16 -20.14
C PHE A 135 8.89 8.61 -19.89
N GLN A 136 9.60 9.09 -20.91
CA GLN A 136 11.02 9.46 -20.84
C GLN A 136 11.38 10.37 -19.63
N PRO A 137 10.60 11.40 -19.27
CA PRO A 137 10.91 12.22 -18.10
C PRO A 137 10.94 11.44 -16.77
N PHE A 138 10.13 10.40 -16.63
CA PHE A 138 10.06 9.57 -15.43
C PHE A 138 11.32 8.72 -15.20
N THR A 139 12.09 8.40 -16.23
CA THR A 139 13.37 7.67 -16.11
C THR A 139 14.43 8.43 -15.30
N ARG A 140 14.23 9.72 -15.07
CA ARG A 140 15.10 10.56 -14.22
C ARG A 140 14.86 10.36 -12.73
N LEU A 141 13.71 9.78 -12.36
CA LEU A 141 13.37 9.49 -10.98
C LEU A 141 14.20 8.27 -10.52
N LYS A 142 14.97 8.44 -9.43
CA LYS A 142 15.91 7.43 -8.93
C LYS A 142 15.27 6.49 -7.90
N VAL A 143 13.99 6.20 -8.06
CA VAL A 143 13.23 5.29 -7.19
C VAL A 143 12.67 4.14 -8.02
N PRO A 144 12.53 2.94 -7.45
CA PRO A 144 11.88 1.83 -8.14
C PRO A 144 10.48 2.25 -8.62
N MET A 145 10.13 1.88 -9.85
CA MET A 145 8.85 2.24 -10.44
C MET A 145 8.23 1.03 -11.15
N VAL A 146 6.92 0.89 -10.99
CA VAL A 146 6.10 -0.07 -11.72
C VAL A 146 5.02 0.70 -12.47
N VAL A 147 4.87 0.42 -13.76
CA VAL A 147 3.81 1.00 -14.60
C VAL A 147 2.59 0.10 -14.55
N LEU A 148 1.42 0.69 -14.35
CA LEU A 148 0.13 -0.01 -14.26
C LEU A 148 -0.73 0.30 -15.47
N ASP A 149 -1.44 -0.74 -15.95
CA ASP A 149 -2.43 -0.67 -17.02
C ASP A 149 -1.86 -0.13 -18.35
N THR A 150 -0.56 -0.29 -18.56
CA THR A 150 0.11 -0.04 -19.85
C THR A 150 1.42 -0.80 -19.93
N TYR A 151 1.90 -1.01 -21.14
CA TYR A 151 3.17 -1.71 -21.43
C TYR A 151 3.92 -0.98 -22.54
N PHE A 152 5.21 -0.80 -22.33
CA PHE A 152 6.10 -0.17 -23.31
C PHE A 152 7.22 -1.15 -23.69
N GLU A 153 7.11 -1.78 -24.87
CA GLU A 153 8.07 -2.82 -25.35
C GLU A 153 9.52 -2.37 -25.37
N GLU A 154 9.76 -1.08 -25.62
CA GLU A 154 11.09 -0.51 -25.81
C GLU A 154 11.75 0.00 -24.52
N LEU A 155 11.06 -0.11 -23.39
CA LEU A 155 11.50 0.47 -22.13
C LEU A 155 11.78 -0.62 -21.10
N ASP A 156 12.93 -0.51 -20.44
CA ASP A 156 13.30 -1.34 -19.30
C ASP A 156 12.57 -0.84 -18.03
N CYS A 157 11.30 -1.19 -17.91
CA CYS A 157 10.49 -0.89 -16.73
C CYS A 157 9.56 -2.05 -16.39
N ASP A 158 9.34 -2.28 -15.10
CA ASP A 158 8.36 -3.25 -14.64
C ASP A 158 6.94 -2.75 -14.96
N SER A 159 6.06 -3.64 -15.44
CA SER A 159 4.67 -3.33 -15.78
C SER A 159 3.71 -4.42 -15.32
N VAL A 160 2.47 -4.02 -15.02
CA VAL A 160 1.35 -4.89 -14.63
C VAL A 160 0.06 -4.43 -15.30
#